data_aa5497598aceee51a269bfca7c205e6e
#
_entry.id   aa5497598aceee51a269bfca7c205e6e
#
_cell.length_a   1.000
_cell.length_b   1.000
_cell.length_c   1.000
_cell.angle_alpha   90.00
_cell.angle_beta   90.00
_cell.angle_gamma   90.00
#
_symmetry.space_group_name_H-M   'P 1'
#
loop_
_entity.id
_entity.type
_entity.pdbx_description
1 polymer ?
#
loop_
_entity_poly.entity_id
_entity_poly.type
_entity_poly.pdbx_seq_one_letter_code
_entity_poly.pdbx_strand_id
1 'polypeptide(L)'
;MCIRDRTYSNFLPIIAGTNTDCELIDGLGTDASNTSSERGNMNYNANPGWSQLSKVWDAMYGVIENANLVVNGINNSQLIQQAGATRTSMMRFRAEAMTLRAMIYFDLIRLFGDIPFKTESSNSDLSNVYIGKADRDDIMDELIIELEEAIGYLPWAGEDGYTTEHVSKGYAHALLANIAMTRAGYAIREQAKDGYITGDNSDATYPTQRCSDTKRRELFELAEKHLAAVVSSGKHKLNPSVEEYWRLINIGQLDQTYQENLFEIPMGLNKSGELGYTIGYRINGASSLFGPKGNSSGKLKLTAPYYLSFGEGDIRRDLTCAISQLSTDKNTKVFKEYMLGNAPFGLYCGKWDYRKMMENSEWYAAVLASDQKVCSGINVVKMRYPQVLLMYAEVVNELYGKGATAEGCTLTATAALKEVHDRAFTDATKRDAAWTALMGKDFFDAIVDENAWELAGEGVRKFDLIRWNLLSEKIDEFKNEYTNAVYNGTYPQYVNYKYRTDNPMYIDMTSLVFGAKVGGEYENKSFFGAETSDKEQKNLKVNLPSISGGLNKAVKNRYLLPIASTTISTSNGKLHNSYGYSD
;
A
#
# COMPACT_ATOMS: atom_id res chain seq x y z
N MET A 1 5.15 20.49 -7.28
CA MET A 1 6.15 19.43 -7.12
C MET A 1 5.64 18.15 -7.76
N CYS A 2 6.48 17.38 -8.45
CA CYS A 2 6.07 16.22 -9.27
C CYS A 2 5.44 15.04 -8.51
N ILE A 3 5.49 15.01 -7.16
CA ILE A 3 4.83 13.95 -6.38
C ILE A 3 3.30 13.91 -6.55
N ARG A 4 2.70 15.00 -7.06
CA ARG A 4 1.28 15.04 -7.45
C ARG A 4 1.05 14.51 -8.87
N ASP A 5 2.11 14.00 -9.51
CA ASP A 5 1.99 13.41 -10.83
C ASP A 5 1.08 12.19 -10.77
N ARG A 6 0.14 12.13 -11.69
CA ARG A 6 -0.81 11.04 -11.84
C ARG A 6 -0.12 9.68 -11.97
N THR A 7 1.01 9.65 -12.66
CA THR A 7 1.76 8.41 -12.91
C THR A 7 2.30 7.83 -11.62
N TYR A 8 2.89 8.67 -10.75
CA TYR A 8 3.41 8.21 -9.46
C TYR A 8 2.29 7.79 -8.50
N SER A 9 1.24 8.62 -8.35
CA SER A 9 0.16 8.36 -7.39
C SER A 9 -0.66 7.09 -7.70
N ASN A 10 -0.80 6.74 -8.99
CA ASN A 10 -1.48 5.51 -9.39
C ASN A 10 -0.58 4.30 -9.42
N PHE A 11 0.67 4.52 -9.81
CA PHE A 11 1.60 3.42 -10.01
C PHE A 11 1.88 2.69 -8.69
N LEU A 12 2.13 3.40 -7.60
CA LEU A 12 2.45 2.79 -6.32
C LEU A 12 1.33 1.93 -5.74
N PRO A 13 0.08 2.40 -5.58
CA PRO A 13 -0.98 1.54 -5.06
C PRO A 13 -1.27 0.33 -5.95
N ILE A 14 -1.18 0.49 -7.28
CA ILE A 14 -1.45 -0.63 -8.21
C ILE A 14 -0.28 -1.60 -8.27
N ILE A 15 0.96 -1.10 -8.38
CA ILE A 15 2.14 -1.96 -8.55
C ILE A 15 2.65 -2.47 -7.21
N ALA A 16 2.71 -1.61 -6.20
CA ALA A 16 3.30 -1.96 -4.92
C ALA A 16 2.41 -2.86 -4.07
N GLY A 17 1.10 -2.57 -4.08
CA GLY A 17 0.15 -3.28 -3.23
C GLY A 17 -0.41 -4.56 -3.83
N THR A 18 -0.21 -4.84 -5.12
CA THR A 18 -0.86 -5.97 -5.79
C THR A 18 0.02 -7.21 -5.90
N ASN A 19 -0.64 -8.36 -6.08
CA ASN A 19 -0.08 -9.70 -6.13
C ASN A 19 0.64 -10.08 -4.84
N THR A 20 -0.16 -10.07 -3.79
CA THR A 20 0.11 -10.67 -2.50
C THR A 20 -0.92 -11.77 -2.22
N ASP A 21 -0.98 -12.22 -1.00
CA ASP A 21 -2.07 -13.08 -0.49
C ASP A 21 -3.44 -12.38 -0.45
N CYS A 22 -3.46 -11.05 -0.30
CA CYS A 22 -4.66 -10.24 -0.11
C CYS A 22 -5.07 -9.47 -1.37
N GLU A 23 -4.12 -8.97 -2.13
CA GLU A 23 -4.30 -7.94 -3.16
C GLU A 23 -3.91 -8.43 -4.55
N LEU A 24 -4.78 -8.22 -5.53
CA LEU A 24 -4.59 -8.64 -6.91
C LEU A 24 -4.92 -7.51 -7.88
N ILE A 25 -4.31 -7.53 -9.05
CA ILE A 25 -4.72 -6.67 -10.17
C ILE A 25 -5.95 -7.24 -10.89
N ASP A 26 -6.81 -6.38 -11.42
CA ASP A 26 -7.94 -6.78 -12.26
C ASP A 26 -7.50 -7.61 -13.48
N GLY A 27 -8.22 -8.69 -13.74
CA GLY A 27 -8.02 -9.55 -14.91
C GLY A 27 -6.82 -10.50 -14.81
N LEU A 28 -6.33 -10.77 -13.62
CA LEU A 28 -5.41 -11.89 -13.38
C LEU A 28 -6.02 -13.22 -13.81
N GLY A 29 -5.17 -14.15 -14.20
CA GLY A 29 -5.58 -15.47 -14.67
C GLY A 29 -5.99 -15.53 -16.14
N THR A 30 -5.89 -14.43 -16.88
CA THR A 30 -6.23 -14.45 -18.31
C THR A 30 -5.04 -14.78 -19.21
N ASP A 31 -3.84 -14.39 -18.83
CA ASP A 31 -2.65 -14.65 -19.64
C ASP A 31 -1.34 -14.36 -18.87
N ALA A 32 -0.60 -15.41 -18.55
CA ALA A 32 0.74 -15.32 -17.96
C ALA A 32 1.78 -14.73 -18.95
N SER A 33 1.45 -14.68 -20.25
CA SER A 33 2.33 -14.12 -21.29
C SER A 33 2.21 -12.61 -21.46
N ASN A 34 1.21 -11.97 -20.83
CA ASN A 34 1.03 -10.52 -20.92
C ASN A 34 2.09 -9.79 -20.06
N THR A 35 3.24 -9.51 -20.65
CA THR A 35 4.41 -8.95 -19.97
C THR A 35 4.56 -7.44 -20.13
N SER A 36 3.82 -6.81 -21.06
CA SER A 36 3.95 -5.38 -21.38
C SER A 36 2.77 -4.52 -20.92
N SER A 37 2.08 -4.97 -19.89
CA SER A 37 0.95 -4.26 -19.28
C SER A 37 1.01 -4.33 -17.75
N GLU A 38 0.13 -3.59 -17.09
CA GLU A 38 -0.02 -3.64 -15.63
C GLU A 38 -0.16 -5.09 -15.13
N ARG A 39 -0.94 -5.94 -15.81
CA ARG A 39 -1.17 -7.33 -15.42
C ARG A 39 0.09 -8.18 -15.46
N GLY A 40 0.91 -8.04 -16.48
CA GLY A 40 2.18 -8.74 -16.57
C GLY A 40 3.14 -8.33 -15.47
N ASN A 41 3.23 -7.03 -15.19
CA ASN A 41 4.06 -6.51 -14.10
C ASN A 41 3.60 -7.03 -12.74
N MET A 42 2.28 -7.04 -12.51
CA MET A 42 1.71 -7.57 -11.27
C MET A 42 1.94 -9.08 -11.12
N ASN A 43 2.03 -9.82 -12.22
CA ASN A 43 2.38 -11.24 -12.21
C ASN A 43 3.90 -11.50 -12.10
N TYR A 44 4.69 -10.47 -11.79
CA TYR A 44 6.16 -10.56 -11.73
C TYR A 44 6.80 -10.99 -13.06
N ASN A 45 6.12 -10.74 -14.17
CA ASN A 45 6.55 -10.96 -15.55
C ASN A 45 6.78 -9.63 -16.28
N ALA A 46 7.37 -8.66 -15.61
CA ALA A 46 7.61 -7.35 -16.20
C ALA A 46 8.51 -7.44 -17.44
N ASN A 47 8.18 -6.60 -18.44
CA ASN A 47 8.97 -6.43 -19.64
C ASN A 47 9.65 -5.05 -19.61
N PRO A 48 10.97 -4.96 -19.77
CA PRO A 48 11.69 -3.68 -19.81
C PRO A 48 11.16 -2.69 -20.87
N GLY A 49 10.51 -3.19 -21.92
CA GLY A 49 9.85 -2.36 -22.94
C GLY A 49 8.53 -1.70 -22.52
N TRP A 50 8.01 -1.98 -21.32
CA TRP A 50 6.76 -1.35 -20.88
C TRP A 50 6.96 0.12 -20.52
N SER A 51 6.35 1.02 -21.30
CA SER A 51 6.56 2.47 -21.22
C SER A 51 6.21 3.13 -19.88
N GLN A 52 5.42 2.46 -19.01
CA GLN A 52 5.12 3.03 -17.69
C GLN A 52 6.33 2.96 -16.75
N LEU A 53 7.25 2.02 -16.97
CA LEU A 53 8.47 1.91 -16.16
C LEU A 53 9.33 3.19 -16.28
N SER A 54 9.60 3.65 -17.52
CA SER A 54 10.37 4.89 -17.72
C SER A 54 9.62 6.11 -17.19
N LYS A 55 8.31 6.21 -17.42
CA LYS A 55 7.51 7.36 -16.93
C LYS A 55 7.56 7.50 -15.41
N VAL A 56 7.42 6.39 -14.69
CA VAL A 56 7.50 6.41 -13.22
C VAL A 56 8.92 6.73 -12.76
N TRP A 57 9.92 6.11 -13.36
CA TRP A 57 11.32 6.38 -13.09
C TRP A 57 11.65 7.87 -13.27
N ASP A 58 11.32 8.44 -14.43
CA ASP A 58 11.59 9.83 -14.75
C ASP A 58 10.87 10.80 -13.81
N ALA A 59 9.60 10.51 -13.48
CA ALA A 59 8.83 11.32 -12.53
C ALA A 59 9.47 11.31 -11.14
N MET A 60 9.92 10.15 -10.65
CA MET A 60 10.55 10.02 -9.35
C MET A 60 11.92 10.71 -9.29
N TYR A 61 12.78 10.54 -10.30
CA TYR A 61 14.05 11.27 -10.38
C TYR A 61 13.85 12.78 -10.57
N GLY A 62 12.78 13.21 -11.23
CA GLY A 62 12.40 14.62 -11.30
C GLY A 62 12.08 15.24 -9.94
N VAL A 63 11.45 14.48 -9.04
CA VAL A 63 11.24 14.91 -7.64
C VAL A 63 12.56 15.02 -6.90
N ILE A 64 13.44 14.02 -7.05
CA ILE A 64 14.77 14.01 -6.43
C ILE A 64 15.59 15.22 -6.87
N GLU A 65 15.62 15.52 -8.17
CA GLU A 65 16.33 16.67 -8.69
C GLU A 65 15.81 17.99 -8.12
N ASN A 66 14.47 18.15 -8.05
CA ASN A 66 13.88 19.33 -7.42
C ASN A 66 14.23 19.45 -5.94
N ALA A 67 14.28 18.33 -5.20
CA ALA A 67 14.68 18.32 -3.81
C ALA A 67 16.17 18.71 -3.66
N ASN A 68 17.04 18.18 -4.54
CA ASN A 68 18.46 18.53 -4.58
C ASN A 68 18.66 20.03 -4.83
N LEU A 69 17.92 20.61 -5.80
CA LEU A 69 17.95 22.05 -6.07
C LEU A 69 17.55 22.88 -4.85
N VAL A 70 16.50 22.49 -4.12
CA VAL A 70 16.07 23.18 -2.89
C VAL A 70 17.14 23.07 -1.81
N VAL A 71 17.63 21.86 -1.53
CA VAL A 71 18.64 21.62 -0.48
C VAL A 71 19.93 22.41 -0.77
N ASN A 72 20.44 22.29 -2.01
CA ASN A 72 21.67 22.97 -2.42
C ASN A 72 21.49 24.50 -2.45
N GLY A 73 20.36 24.99 -2.94
CA GLY A 73 20.04 26.42 -2.95
C GLY A 73 19.99 27.03 -1.55
N ILE A 74 19.38 26.30 -0.60
CA ILE A 74 19.32 26.76 0.80
C ILE A 74 20.71 26.69 1.45
N ASN A 75 21.45 25.60 1.26
CA ASN A 75 22.80 25.45 1.83
C ASN A 75 23.76 26.58 1.38
N ASN A 76 23.61 27.07 0.17
CA ASN A 76 24.42 28.14 -0.40
C ASN A 76 23.83 29.55 -0.16
N SER A 77 22.69 29.65 0.52
CA SER A 77 22.02 30.93 0.74
C SER A 77 22.64 31.70 1.91
N GLN A 78 22.86 32.99 1.73
CA GLN A 78 23.26 33.87 2.82
C GLN A 78 22.18 34.04 3.90
N LEU A 79 20.93 33.74 3.58
CA LEU A 79 19.80 33.84 4.51
C LEU A 79 19.88 32.86 5.70
N ILE A 80 20.63 31.77 5.55
CA ILE A 80 20.83 30.81 6.66
C ILE A 80 21.99 31.17 7.60
N GLN A 81 22.81 32.17 7.25
CA GLN A 81 23.95 32.56 8.03
C GLN A 81 23.57 33.37 9.29
N GLN A 82 22.39 34.00 9.30
CA GLN A 82 21.91 34.79 10.41
C GLN A 82 20.80 34.05 11.16
N ALA A 83 20.88 34.05 12.49
CA ALA A 83 19.83 33.50 13.33
C ALA A 83 18.55 34.34 13.22
N GLY A 84 17.38 33.68 13.29
CA GLY A 84 16.08 34.35 13.26
C GLY A 84 15.03 33.57 12.47
N ALA A 85 13.83 34.14 12.33
CA ALA A 85 12.68 33.49 11.70
C ALA A 85 12.95 33.04 10.25
N THR A 86 13.68 33.83 9.46
CA THR A 86 14.04 33.48 8.08
C THR A 86 14.87 32.21 8.02
N ARG A 87 15.91 32.10 8.85
CA ARG A 87 16.74 30.88 8.94
C ARG A 87 15.87 29.67 9.33
N THR A 88 15.04 29.84 10.36
CA THR A 88 14.14 28.77 10.81
C THR A 88 13.25 28.26 9.67
N SER A 89 12.63 29.17 8.90
CA SER A 89 11.81 28.80 7.76
C SER A 89 12.61 28.12 6.65
N MET A 90 13.80 28.63 6.33
CA MET A 90 14.68 28.04 5.30
C MET A 90 15.13 26.63 5.68
N MET A 91 15.54 26.43 6.95
CA MET A 91 15.95 25.10 7.43
C MET A 91 14.77 24.12 7.46
N ARG A 92 13.56 24.59 7.72
CA ARG A 92 12.33 23.81 7.63
C ARG A 92 12.06 23.35 6.19
N PHE A 93 12.11 24.25 5.20
CA PHE A 93 11.96 23.90 3.79
C PHE A 93 13.04 22.92 3.29
N ARG A 94 14.27 23.10 3.80
CA ARG A 94 15.35 22.16 3.52
C ARG A 94 15.03 20.77 4.08
N ALA A 95 14.56 20.67 5.29
CA ALA A 95 14.19 19.42 5.95
C ALA A 95 13.01 18.72 5.24
N GLU A 96 11.99 19.47 4.79
CA GLU A 96 10.92 18.93 3.97
C GLU A 96 11.45 18.34 2.66
N ALA A 97 12.34 19.07 1.96
CA ALA A 97 12.94 18.60 0.71
C ALA A 97 13.79 17.33 0.93
N MET A 98 14.57 17.26 2.00
CA MET A 98 15.35 16.06 2.37
C MET A 98 14.43 14.88 2.65
N THR A 99 13.37 15.07 3.41
CA THR A 99 12.41 14.00 3.74
C THR A 99 11.65 13.51 2.51
N LEU A 100 11.23 14.40 1.60
CA LEU A 100 10.63 14.03 0.34
C LEU A 100 11.59 13.27 -0.56
N ARG A 101 12.87 13.69 -0.61
CA ARG A 101 13.93 12.99 -1.34
C ARG A 101 14.12 11.57 -0.80
N ALA A 102 14.22 11.43 0.52
CA ALA A 102 14.35 10.14 1.18
C ALA A 102 13.15 9.22 0.88
N MET A 103 11.92 9.74 0.95
CA MET A 103 10.71 9.01 0.59
C MET A 103 10.77 8.46 -0.85
N ILE A 104 11.17 9.28 -1.81
CA ILE A 104 11.20 8.87 -3.22
C ILE A 104 12.33 7.89 -3.50
N TYR A 105 13.51 8.08 -2.95
CA TYR A 105 14.59 7.08 -3.05
C TYR A 105 14.19 5.76 -2.43
N PHE A 106 13.55 5.77 -1.29
CA PHE A 106 13.06 4.56 -0.65
C PHE A 106 12.01 3.83 -1.50
N ASP A 107 11.09 4.56 -2.13
CA ASP A 107 10.14 3.97 -3.07
C ASP A 107 10.85 3.37 -4.31
N LEU A 108 11.86 4.06 -4.87
CA LEU A 108 12.68 3.54 -5.97
C LEU A 108 13.39 2.23 -5.60
N ILE A 109 14.02 2.19 -4.43
CA ILE A 109 14.71 1.00 -3.91
C ILE A 109 13.74 -0.18 -3.80
N ARG A 110 12.55 0.04 -3.26
CA ARG A 110 11.55 -1.01 -3.10
C ARG A 110 11.03 -1.55 -4.43
N LEU A 111 11.03 -0.72 -5.48
CA LEU A 111 10.57 -1.10 -6.82
C LEU A 111 11.67 -1.69 -7.70
N PHE A 112 12.89 -1.14 -7.68
CA PHE A 112 13.95 -1.45 -8.65
C PHE A 112 15.21 -2.05 -8.03
N GLY A 113 15.38 -1.99 -6.72
CA GLY A 113 16.58 -2.48 -6.02
C GLY A 113 17.71 -1.47 -6.02
N ASP A 114 18.88 -1.85 -6.53
CA ASP A 114 20.04 -0.97 -6.64
C ASP A 114 19.80 0.04 -7.75
N ILE A 115 20.06 1.32 -7.47
CA ILE A 115 19.67 2.45 -8.33
C ILE A 115 20.72 3.55 -8.31
N PRO A 116 20.75 4.46 -9.30
CA PRO A 116 21.58 5.66 -9.23
C PRO A 116 21.23 6.53 -8.01
N PHE A 117 22.25 6.98 -7.29
CA PHE A 117 22.07 7.79 -6.08
C PHE A 117 22.98 9.03 -6.10
N LYS A 118 22.38 10.19 -5.87
CA LYS A 118 23.10 11.45 -5.64
C LYS A 118 22.24 12.41 -4.80
N THR A 119 22.89 13.24 -4.02
CA THR A 119 22.25 14.25 -3.16
C THR A 119 22.52 15.69 -3.63
N GLU A 120 23.26 15.84 -4.70
CA GLU A 120 23.58 17.10 -5.38
C GLU A 120 22.68 17.32 -6.60
N SER A 121 22.42 18.57 -6.95
CA SER A 121 21.74 18.91 -8.19
C SER A 121 22.58 18.62 -9.42
N SER A 122 21.93 18.50 -10.56
CA SER A 122 22.63 18.32 -11.84
C SER A 122 23.44 19.56 -12.21
N ASN A 123 24.67 19.33 -12.67
CA ASN A 123 25.54 20.38 -13.19
C ASN A 123 25.01 20.89 -14.54
N SER A 124 25.31 22.13 -14.88
CA SER A 124 24.90 22.73 -16.15
C SER A 124 25.50 22.03 -17.38
N ASP A 125 26.64 21.39 -17.22
CA ASP A 125 27.33 20.59 -18.24
C ASP A 125 26.92 19.11 -18.24
N LEU A 126 26.00 18.72 -17.36
CA LEU A 126 25.51 17.36 -17.15
C LEU A 126 26.61 16.35 -16.76
N SER A 127 27.74 16.79 -16.26
CA SER A 127 28.90 15.94 -15.91
C SER A 127 28.60 14.91 -14.80
N ASN A 128 27.58 15.18 -13.95
CA ASN A 128 27.20 14.34 -12.82
C ASN A 128 25.85 13.61 -12.97
N VAL A 129 25.34 13.46 -14.23
CA VAL A 129 24.05 12.78 -14.44
C VAL A 129 24.18 11.32 -14.88
N TYR A 130 25.28 10.97 -15.57
CA TYR A 130 25.53 9.61 -16.03
C TYR A 130 26.28 8.80 -14.98
N ILE A 131 25.56 8.33 -13.97
CA ILE A 131 26.10 7.54 -12.85
C ILE A 131 25.52 6.13 -12.86
N GLY A 132 26.31 5.17 -12.36
CA GLY A 132 25.89 3.78 -12.20
C GLY A 132 24.96 3.58 -11.00
N LYS A 133 24.51 2.34 -10.83
CA LYS A 133 23.74 1.95 -9.65
C LYS A 133 24.64 1.95 -8.41
N ALA A 134 24.12 2.43 -7.29
CA ALA A 134 24.67 2.27 -5.96
C ALA A 134 23.93 1.14 -5.23
N ASP A 135 24.59 0.53 -4.27
CA ASP A 135 24.00 -0.47 -3.42
C ASP A 135 22.85 0.15 -2.59
N ARG A 136 21.70 -0.48 -2.60
CA ARG A 136 20.52 -0.01 -1.87
C ARG A 136 20.74 0.11 -0.36
N ASP A 137 21.62 -0.72 0.20
CA ASP A 137 21.90 -0.68 1.63
C ASP A 137 22.67 0.59 1.99
N ASP A 138 23.66 0.97 1.17
CA ASP A 138 24.42 2.22 1.35
C ASP A 138 23.51 3.42 1.17
N ILE A 139 22.61 3.36 0.18
CA ILE A 139 21.60 4.42 -0.01
C ILE A 139 20.73 4.55 1.24
N MET A 140 20.18 3.44 1.76
CA MET A 140 19.32 3.49 2.95
C MET A 140 20.06 4.01 4.19
N ASP A 141 21.33 3.64 4.37
CA ASP A 141 22.14 4.14 5.46
C ASP A 141 22.35 5.69 5.35
N GLU A 142 22.55 6.23 4.15
CA GLU A 142 22.61 7.69 3.91
C GLU A 142 21.25 8.38 4.14
N LEU A 143 20.15 7.77 3.68
CA LEU A 143 18.81 8.33 3.91
C LEU A 143 18.46 8.40 5.39
N ILE A 144 18.92 7.46 6.20
CA ILE A 144 18.76 7.48 7.66
C ILE A 144 19.49 8.70 8.25
N ILE A 145 20.73 8.95 7.86
CA ILE A 145 21.53 10.11 8.33
C ILE A 145 20.82 11.41 7.95
N GLU A 146 20.35 11.53 6.72
CA GLU A 146 19.63 12.73 6.26
C GLU A 146 18.32 12.96 7.04
N LEU A 147 17.58 11.90 7.35
CA LEU A 147 16.34 12.01 8.11
C LEU A 147 16.59 12.36 9.58
N GLU A 148 17.64 11.85 10.22
CA GLU A 148 18.01 12.26 11.58
C GLU A 148 18.29 13.76 11.64
N GLU A 149 18.95 14.33 10.62
CA GLU A 149 19.15 15.78 10.54
C GLU A 149 17.81 16.52 10.30
N ALA A 150 17.01 16.07 9.34
CA ALA A 150 15.76 16.73 8.95
C ALA A 150 14.76 16.83 10.11
N ILE A 151 14.64 15.78 10.91
CA ILE A 151 13.74 15.69 12.08
C ILE A 151 13.94 16.87 13.04
N GLY A 152 15.17 17.35 13.18
CA GLY A 152 15.51 18.48 14.06
C GLY A 152 14.83 19.80 13.68
N TYR A 153 14.43 19.96 12.42
CA TYR A 153 13.87 21.21 11.89
C TYR A 153 12.38 21.13 11.56
N LEU A 154 11.80 19.95 11.53
CA LEU A 154 10.38 19.76 11.18
C LEU A 154 9.47 19.98 12.39
N PRO A 155 8.33 20.66 12.23
CA PRO A 155 7.27 20.67 13.25
C PRO A 155 6.45 19.37 13.21
N TRP A 156 5.74 19.11 14.29
CA TRP A 156 4.69 18.09 14.28
C TRP A 156 3.48 18.56 13.47
N ALA A 157 2.71 17.64 12.94
CA ALA A 157 1.39 17.95 12.40
C ALA A 157 0.53 18.60 13.51
N GLY A 158 -0.22 19.65 13.15
CA GLY A 158 -0.98 20.47 14.08
C GLY A 158 -0.16 21.62 14.71
N GLU A 159 1.13 21.72 14.46
CA GLU A 159 1.99 22.81 14.93
C GLU A 159 2.42 23.74 13.79
N ASP A 160 2.58 25.01 14.07
CA ASP A 160 3.10 26.02 13.12
C ASP A 160 2.37 26.06 11.76
N GLY A 161 1.09 25.70 11.71
CA GLY A 161 0.28 25.64 10.50
C GLY A 161 0.52 24.39 9.64
N TYR A 162 1.27 23.40 10.12
CA TYR A 162 1.44 22.12 9.43
C TYR A 162 0.22 21.21 9.63
N THR A 163 -0.27 20.67 8.55
CA THR A 163 -1.28 19.61 8.53
C THR A 163 -0.64 18.30 8.12
N THR A 164 -1.41 17.23 8.05
CA THR A 164 -0.98 15.94 7.51
C THR A 164 -0.65 15.97 6.00
N GLU A 165 -0.97 17.05 5.30
CA GLU A 165 -0.56 17.30 3.92
C GLU A 165 0.86 17.89 3.79
N HIS A 166 1.49 18.22 4.91
CA HIS A 166 2.88 18.64 4.98
C HIS A 166 3.75 17.51 5.50
N VAL A 167 4.98 17.46 5.02
CA VAL A 167 5.98 16.56 5.61
C VAL A 167 6.29 17.03 7.03
N SER A 168 5.82 16.26 8.00
CA SER A 168 5.93 16.59 9.43
C SER A 168 7.03 15.80 10.13
N LYS A 169 7.38 16.21 11.34
CA LYS A 169 8.30 15.49 12.22
C LYS A 169 7.84 14.04 12.44
N GLY A 170 6.54 13.81 12.67
CA GLY A 170 5.99 12.48 12.88
C GLY A 170 6.24 11.56 11.67
N TYR A 171 6.01 12.08 10.47
CA TYR A 171 6.28 11.32 9.25
C TYR A 171 7.76 11.02 9.06
N ALA A 172 8.64 11.99 9.29
CA ALA A 172 10.09 11.79 9.15
C ALA A 172 10.63 10.72 10.10
N HIS A 173 10.19 10.72 11.37
CA HIS A 173 10.49 9.64 12.33
C HIS A 173 10.02 8.27 11.84
N ALA A 174 8.76 8.16 11.42
CA ALA A 174 8.18 6.90 10.99
C ALA A 174 8.79 6.39 9.67
N LEU A 175 9.12 7.29 8.74
CA LEU A 175 9.82 6.95 7.50
C LEU A 175 11.22 6.40 7.79
N LEU A 176 11.98 7.06 8.67
CA LEU A 176 13.30 6.59 9.10
C LEU A 176 13.21 5.17 9.69
N ALA A 177 12.26 4.94 10.61
CA ALA A 177 12.05 3.64 11.19
C ALA A 177 11.72 2.57 10.13
N ASN A 178 10.86 2.88 9.17
CA ASN A 178 10.51 1.97 8.08
C ASN A 178 11.72 1.67 7.17
N ILE A 179 12.56 2.67 6.89
CA ILE A 179 13.83 2.47 6.16
C ILE A 179 14.77 1.56 6.95
N ALA A 180 14.95 1.80 8.24
CA ALA A 180 15.80 0.97 9.10
C ALA A 180 15.32 -0.49 9.18
N MET A 181 14.01 -0.72 9.34
CA MET A 181 13.41 -2.06 9.34
C MET A 181 13.55 -2.75 7.98
N THR A 182 13.42 -2.02 6.88
CA THR A 182 13.61 -2.55 5.51
C THR A 182 15.08 -2.90 5.27
N ARG A 183 16.01 -2.05 5.70
CA ARG A 183 17.46 -2.26 5.64
C ARG A 183 17.91 -3.49 6.48
N ALA A 184 17.21 -3.74 7.57
CA ALA A 184 17.41 -4.91 8.44
C ALA A 184 16.77 -6.18 7.88
N GLY A 185 15.81 -6.06 6.94
CA GLY A 185 15.03 -7.15 6.37
C GLY A 185 15.69 -7.84 5.19
N TYR A 186 14.99 -8.87 4.69
CA TYR A 186 15.41 -9.58 3.49
C TYR A 186 15.16 -8.79 2.22
N ALA A 187 16.07 -8.95 1.26
CA ALA A 187 15.90 -8.44 -0.10
C ALA A 187 16.65 -9.34 -1.10
N ILE A 188 16.11 -9.46 -2.31
CA ILE A 188 16.84 -10.07 -3.43
C ILE A 188 18.01 -9.17 -3.82
N ARG A 189 19.17 -9.74 -4.08
CA ARG A 189 20.43 -9.02 -4.31
C ARG A 189 21.01 -9.32 -5.69
N GLU A 190 21.71 -8.35 -6.27
CA GLU A 190 22.43 -8.57 -7.53
C GLU A 190 23.60 -9.54 -7.35
N GLN A 191 24.22 -9.51 -6.19
CA GLN A 191 25.31 -10.38 -5.80
C GLN A 191 25.22 -10.72 -4.32
N ALA A 192 25.75 -11.89 -3.96
CA ALA A 192 25.88 -12.28 -2.56
C ALA A 192 26.78 -11.30 -1.79
N LYS A 193 26.39 -10.96 -0.59
CA LYS A 193 27.17 -10.11 0.33
C LYS A 193 27.75 -10.97 1.45
N ASP A 194 29.03 -10.79 1.72
CA ASP A 194 29.72 -11.47 2.81
C ASP A 194 29.17 -11.03 4.16
N GLY A 195 29.00 -11.99 5.08
CA GLY A 195 28.44 -11.73 6.40
C GLY A 195 26.92 -11.52 6.43
N TYR A 196 26.24 -11.61 5.28
CA TYR A 196 24.78 -11.58 5.23
C TYR A 196 24.18 -12.97 5.43
N ILE A 197 22.95 -13.01 5.93
CA ILE A 197 22.20 -14.24 6.16
C ILE A 197 21.28 -14.47 4.97
N THR A 198 21.43 -15.63 4.32
CA THR A 198 20.59 -16.04 3.19
C THR A 198 19.29 -16.65 3.73
N GLY A 199 18.17 -16.17 3.24
CA GLY A 199 16.85 -16.69 3.57
C GLY A 199 16.47 -17.95 2.79
N ASP A 200 15.40 -18.58 3.23
CA ASP A 200 14.78 -19.66 2.50
C ASP A 200 14.26 -19.18 1.14
N ASN A 201 14.04 -20.12 0.21
CA ASN A 201 13.59 -19.82 -1.15
C ASN A 201 14.48 -18.80 -1.90
N SER A 202 15.78 -18.81 -1.62
CA SER A 202 16.78 -17.95 -2.28
C SER A 202 17.16 -18.48 -3.65
N ASP A 203 17.43 -17.60 -4.60
CA ASP A 203 18.02 -17.94 -5.90
C ASP A 203 19.54 -18.12 -5.75
N ALA A 204 20.12 -19.01 -6.56
CA ALA A 204 21.56 -19.27 -6.50
C ALA A 204 22.39 -18.13 -7.07
N THR A 205 21.87 -17.40 -8.09
CA THR A 205 22.57 -16.29 -8.75
C THR A 205 22.23 -14.95 -8.11
N TYR A 206 20.97 -14.78 -7.70
CA TYR A 206 20.45 -13.56 -7.11
C TYR A 206 19.89 -13.85 -5.70
N PRO A 207 20.76 -13.97 -4.70
CA PRO A 207 20.33 -14.45 -3.40
C PRO A 207 19.40 -13.47 -2.69
N THR A 208 18.45 -14.02 -1.94
CA THR A 208 17.63 -13.27 -0.99
C THR A 208 18.36 -13.25 0.35
N GLN A 209 18.82 -12.08 0.77
CA GLN A 209 19.66 -11.93 1.96
C GLN A 209 19.25 -10.74 2.81
N ARG A 210 19.49 -10.83 4.11
CA ARG A 210 19.46 -9.71 5.06
C ARG A 210 20.83 -9.51 5.72
N CYS A 211 21.03 -8.37 6.34
CA CYS A 211 22.24 -8.10 7.10
C CYS A 211 22.42 -9.09 8.29
N SER A 212 23.61 -9.07 8.90
CA SER A 212 23.93 -9.89 10.08
C SER A 212 23.00 -9.58 11.26
N ASP A 213 22.87 -10.51 12.21
CA ASP A 213 22.03 -10.34 13.39
C ASP A 213 22.45 -9.12 14.23
N THR A 214 23.75 -8.86 14.33
CA THR A 214 24.28 -7.66 15.02
C THR A 214 23.78 -6.38 14.35
N LYS A 215 23.94 -6.26 13.01
CA LYS A 215 23.49 -5.08 12.28
C LYS A 215 21.97 -4.94 12.28
N ARG A 216 21.25 -6.07 12.20
CA ARG A 216 19.80 -6.09 12.33
C ARG A 216 19.35 -5.52 13.67
N ARG A 217 19.99 -5.95 14.76
CA ARG A 217 19.68 -5.45 16.09
C ARG A 217 19.90 -3.93 16.20
N GLU A 218 21.03 -3.41 15.72
CA GLU A 218 21.33 -1.97 15.68
C GLU A 218 20.24 -1.18 14.94
N LEU A 219 19.81 -1.68 13.79
CA LEU A 219 18.77 -1.05 12.97
C LEU A 219 17.38 -1.12 13.63
N PHE A 220 17.09 -2.18 14.36
CA PHE A 220 15.85 -2.30 15.13
C PHE A 220 15.86 -1.38 16.36
N GLU A 221 16.99 -1.25 17.07
CA GLU A 221 17.15 -0.27 18.16
C GLU A 221 16.99 1.16 17.65
N LEU A 222 17.50 1.46 16.46
CA LEU A 222 17.27 2.75 15.81
C LEU A 222 15.79 2.96 15.47
N ALA A 223 15.13 1.95 14.87
CA ALA A 223 13.71 2.00 14.55
C ALA A 223 12.86 2.18 15.82
N GLU A 224 13.18 1.47 16.89
CA GLU A 224 12.54 1.62 18.21
C GLU A 224 12.55 3.08 18.68
N LYS A 225 13.72 3.72 18.71
CA LYS A 225 13.91 5.12 19.13
C LYS A 225 12.94 6.04 18.36
N HIS A 226 12.83 5.87 17.06
CA HIS A 226 12.02 6.75 16.23
C HIS A 226 10.52 6.43 16.30
N LEU A 227 10.13 5.17 16.40
CA LEU A 227 8.73 4.78 16.62
C LEU A 227 8.25 5.22 18.01
N ALA A 228 9.08 5.04 19.04
CA ALA A 228 8.83 5.52 20.39
C ALA A 228 8.59 7.03 20.43
N ALA A 229 9.36 7.81 19.67
CA ALA A 229 9.17 9.24 19.56
C ALA A 229 7.79 9.62 18.99
N VAL A 230 7.30 8.89 17.98
CA VAL A 230 5.94 9.11 17.44
C VAL A 230 4.89 8.72 18.45
N VAL A 231 4.98 7.53 19.04
CA VAL A 231 4.01 7.00 20.01
C VAL A 231 3.91 7.91 21.24
N SER A 232 5.06 8.27 21.85
CA SER A 232 5.10 9.10 23.05
C SER A 232 4.71 10.57 22.82
N SER A 233 4.77 11.05 21.58
CA SER A 233 4.39 12.43 21.24
C SER A 233 2.89 12.71 21.49
N GLY A 234 2.04 11.70 21.36
CA GLY A 234 0.59 11.85 21.44
C GLY A 234 -0.02 12.74 20.36
N LYS A 235 0.75 13.10 19.31
CA LYS A 235 0.31 13.97 18.21
C LYS A 235 -0.54 13.23 17.18
N HIS A 236 -0.23 11.97 16.96
CA HIS A 236 -0.99 11.08 16.10
C HIS A 236 -1.72 10.03 16.94
N LYS A 237 -2.95 9.73 16.59
CA LYS A 237 -3.80 8.77 17.29
C LYS A 237 -4.66 8.00 16.30
N LEU A 238 -5.15 6.84 16.70
CA LEU A 238 -6.18 6.15 15.95
C LEU A 238 -7.49 6.95 16.01
N ASN A 239 -8.13 7.16 14.86
CA ASN A 239 -9.53 7.57 14.84
C ASN A 239 -10.36 6.43 15.45
N PRO A 240 -11.21 6.67 16.46
CA PRO A 240 -11.98 5.62 17.12
C PRO A 240 -12.88 4.83 16.17
N SER A 241 -13.27 5.42 15.04
CA SER A 241 -14.05 4.77 13.99
C SER A 241 -13.22 4.62 12.71
N VAL A 242 -12.95 3.37 12.33
CA VAL A 242 -12.32 3.04 11.05
C VAL A 242 -13.19 3.53 9.87
N GLU A 243 -14.51 3.43 10.00
CA GLU A 243 -15.46 3.89 8.98
C GLU A 243 -15.40 5.41 8.80
N GLU A 244 -15.37 6.16 9.91
CA GLU A 244 -15.24 7.62 9.88
C GLU A 244 -13.91 8.06 9.30
N TYR A 245 -12.81 7.40 9.66
CA TYR A 245 -11.50 7.66 9.08
C TYR A 245 -11.55 7.56 7.54
N TRP A 246 -12.05 6.44 7.00
CA TRP A 246 -12.15 6.26 5.55
C TRP A 246 -13.20 7.16 4.91
N ARG A 247 -14.25 7.55 5.65
CA ARG A 247 -15.21 8.55 5.18
C ARG A 247 -14.54 9.90 4.95
N LEU A 248 -13.78 10.39 5.92
CA LEU A 248 -13.06 11.68 5.81
C LEU A 248 -12.12 11.68 4.60
N ILE A 249 -11.34 10.63 4.40
CA ILE A 249 -10.45 10.49 3.22
C ILE A 249 -11.25 10.61 1.91
N ASN A 250 -12.37 9.90 1.80
CA ASN A 250 -13.17 9.86 0.57
C ASN A 250 -13.94 11.15 0.28
N ILE A 251 -14.23 11.96 1.28
CA ILE A 251 -14.88 13.28 1.10
C ILE A 251 -13.86 14.44 1.07
N GLY A 252 -12.56 14.14 1.05
CA GLY A 252 -11.51 15.14 0.96
C GLY A 252 -11.34 16.01 2.20
N GLN A 253 -11.65 15.48 3.38
CA GLN A 253 -11.48 16.18 4.65
C GLN A 253 -10.32 15.61 5.45
N LEU A 254 -9.48 16.48 5.98
CA LEU A 254 -8.39 16.08 6.87
C LEU A 254 -8.92 15.70 8.24
N ASP A 255 -8.41 14.61 8.81
CA ASP A 255 -8.62 14.26 10.21
C ASP A 255 -7.74 15.14 11.11
N GLN A 256 -8.23 16.33 11.44
CA GLN A 256 -7.52 17.27 12.30
C GLN A 256 -7.60 16.92 13.78
N THR A 257 -8.51 16.04 14.17
CA THR A 257 -8.73 15.66 15.58
C THR A 257 -7.74 14.58 16.02
N TYR A 258 -7.62 13.54 15.25
CA TYR A 258 -6.75 12.41 15.59
C TYR A 258 -5.44 12.44 14.82
N GLN A 259 -5.41 13.12 13.66
CA GLN A 259 -4.26 13.18 12.78
C GLN A 259 -3.71 11.77 12.49
N GLU A 260 -4.63 10.82 12.21
CA GLU A 260 -4.26 9.43 11.99
C GLU A 260 -3.27 9.26 10.83
N ASN A 261 -3.40 10.07 9.76
CA ASN A 261 -2.36 10.16 8.75
C ASN A 261 -1.11 10.86 9.32
N LEU A 262 0.06 10.29 9.06
CA LEU A 262 1.33 10.95 9.33
C LEU A 262 1.71 11.86 8.16
N PHE A 263 1.41 11.39 6.93
CA PHE A 263 1.58 12.17 5.71
C PHE A 263 0.64 11.66 4.61
N GLU A 264 0.02 12.60 3.93
CA GLU A 264 -0.79 12.36 2.75
C GLU A 264 -0.43 13.36 1.65
N ILE A 265 -0.29 12.87 0.42
CA ILE A 265 0.01 13.71 -0.73
C ILE A 265 -1.28 14.40 -1.16
N PRO A 266 -1.36 15.75 -1.06
CA PRO A 266 -2.58 16.46 -1.39
C PRO A 266 -2.87 16.43 -2.88
N MET A 267 -4.10 16.08 -3.22
CA MET A 267 -4.62 16.09 -4.60
C MET A 267 -5.64 17.21 -4.78
N GLY A 268 -5.67 17.78 -5.95
CA GLY A 268 -6.62 18.86 -6.28
C GLY A 268 -7.89 18.30 -6.90
N LEU A 269 -9.04 18.63 -6.32
CA LEU A 269 -10.34 18.32 -6.90
C LEU A 269 -10.44 18.87 -8.33
N ASN A 270 -10.87 18.05 -9.28
CA ASN A 270 -10.89 18.34 -10.73
C ASN A 270 -9.51 18.64 -11.36
N LYS A 271 -8.43 18.35 -10.65
CA LYS A 271 -7.06 18.62 -11.13
C LYS A 271 -6.17 17.37 -11.09
N SER A 272 -6.28 16.56 -10.05
CA SER A 272 -5.42 15.39 -9.86
C SER A 272 -6.07 14.34 -8.98
N GLY A 273 -5.43 13.17 -8.87
CA GLY A 273 -5.88 12.03 -8.06
C GLY A 273 -6.74 11.05 -8.85
N GLU A 274 -6.43 9.77 -8.70
CA GLU A 274 -7.17 8.68 -9.35
C GLU A 274 -7.76 7.67 -8.34
N LEU A 275 -7.46 7.82 -7.07
CA LEU A 275 -8.06 6.98 -6.04
C LEU A 275 -9.58 7.14 -6.03
N GLY A 276 -10.28 6.07 -5.72
CA GLY A 276 -11.74 6.02 -5.85
C GLY A 276 -12.21 5.78 -7.29
N TYR A 277 -11.47 6.22 -8.29
CA TYR A 277 -11.78 5.97 -9.69
C TYR A 277 -11.04 4.73 -10.24
N THR A 278 -9.70 4.73 -10.22
CA THR A 278 -8.88 3.63 -10.76
C THR A 278 -8.82 2.45 -9.79
N ILE A 279 -8.63 2.74 -8.53
CA ILE A 279 -8.58 1.81 -7.42
C ILE A 279 -9.79 2.11 -6.54
N GLY A 280 -10.64 1.14 -6.30
CA GLY A 280 -11.74 1.35 -5.40
C GLY A 280 -13.03 0.66 -5.84
N TYR A 281 -14.12 1.05 -5.21
CA TYR A 281 -15.44 0.52 -5.49
C TYR A 281 -15.82 0.68 -6.96
N ARG A 282 -16.28 -0.39 -7.58
CA ARG A 282 -16.61 -0.39 -9.01
C ARG A 282 -17.95 0.27 -9.31
N ILE A 283 -17.92 1.30 -10.17
CA ILE A 283 -19.10 1.89 -10.77
C ILE A 283 -19.00 1.70 -12.29
N ASN A 284 -19.87 0.89 -12.87
CA ASN A 284 -19.83 0.48 -14.27
C ASN A 284 -21.06 1.01 -15.04
N GLY A 285 -20.92 2.15 -15.61
CA GLY A 285 -21.96 2.85 -16.38
C GLY A 285 -22.06 4.31 -16.00
N ALA A 286 -22.22 5.16 -17.00
CA ALA A 286 -22.52 6.57 -16.78
C ALA A 286 -23.88 6.72 -16.14
N SER A 287 -24.00 7.57 -15.15
CA SER A 287 -25.27 7.94 -14.55
C SER A 287 -25.28 9.41 -14.16
N SER A 288 -26.47 9.97 -14.02
CA SER A 288 -26.64 11.34 -13.50
C SER A 288 -26.13 11.50 -12.07
N LEU A 289 -25.99 10.38 -11.33
CA LEU A 289 -25.51 10.38 -9.94
C LEU A 289 -23.99 10.43 -9.83
N PHE A 290 -23.26 9.91 -10.82
CA PHE A 290 -21.79 9.76 -10.75
C PHE A 290 -21.07 10.43 -11.94
N GLY A 291 -21.78 11.34 -12.63
CA GLY A 291 -21.26 12.09 -13.76
C GLY A 291 -21.21 11.31 -15.08
N PRO A 292 -20.91 11.99 -16.18
CA PRO A 292 -20.94 11.41 -17.53
C PRO A 292 -19.92 10.28 -17.72
N LYS A 293 -18.99 10.16 -16.82
CA LYS A 293 -17.88 9.20 -16.86
C LYS A 293 -17.90 8.22 -15.70
N GLY A 294 -19.04 8.04 -15.04
CA GLY A 294 -19.24 7.23 -13.85
C GLY A 294 -18.76 5.77 -13.90
N ASN A 295 -17.58 5.55 -14.48
CA ASN A 295 -16.89 4.28 -14.56
C ASN A 295 -15.65 4.31 -13.69
N SER A 296 -15.75 3.87 -12.45
CA SER A 296 -14.53 3.49 -11.75
C SER A 296 -13.99 2.19 -12.34
N SER A 297 -12.67 2.09 -12.49
CA SER A 297 -12.06 0.88 -13.09
C SER A 297 -12.04 -0.29 -12.13
N GLY A 298 -11.94 -0.05 -10.82
CA GLY A 298 -11.82 -1.08 -9.80
C GLY A 298 -10.64 -2.02 -10.07
N LYS A 299 -9.47 -1.47 -10.38
CA LYS A 299 -8.30 -2.26 -10.80
C LYS A 299 -7.68 -3.06 -9.67
N LEU A 300 -7.73 -2.56 -8.45
CA LEU A 300 -7.28 -3.30 -7.28
C LEU A 300 -8.38 -4.23 -6.80
N LYS A 301 -8.04 -5.51 -6.72
CA LYS A 301 -8.93 -6.59 -6.27
C LYS A 301 -8.42 -7.18 -4.97
N LEU A 302 -9.34 -7.72 -4.20
CA LEU A 302 -9.04 -8.47 -2.99
C LEU A 302 -9.42 -9.94 -3.17
N THR A 303 -8.72 -10.81 -2.45
CA THR A 303 -8.91 -12.26 -2.56
C THR A 303 -10.04 -12.75 -1.67
N ALA A 304 -10.66 -13.86 -2.04
CA ALA A 304 -11.72 -14.45 -1.23
C ALA A 304 -11.20 -15.08 0.09
N PRO A 305 -10.07 -15.77 0.11
CA PRO A 305 -9.49 -16.20 1.38
C PRO A 305 -9.27 -15.04 2.35
N TYR A 306 -8.74 -13.91 1.86
CA TYR A 306 -8.60 -12.71 2.68
C TYR A 306 -9.96 -12.21 3.23
N TYR A 307 -11.00 -12.13 2.38
CA TYR A 307 -12.34 -11.73 2.83
C TYR A 307 -12.88 -12.64 3.93
N LEU A 308 -12.60 -13.94 3.85
CA LEU A 308 -13.08 -14.94 4.80
C LEU A 308 -12.17 -15.12 6.02
N SER A 309 -10.98 -14.50 6.04
CA SER A 309 -10.04 -14.59 7.16
C SER A 309 -10.39 -13.68 8.35
N PHE A 310 -11.25 -12.70 8.16
CA PHE A 310 -11.63 -11.76 9.22
C PHE A 310 -12.44 -12.44 10.32
N GLY A 311 -12.18 -12.05 11.56
CA GLY A 311 -12.96 -12.47 12.71
C GLY A 311 -14.42 -12.02 12.61
N GLU A 312 -15.32 -12.76 13.26
CA GLU A 312 -16.73 -12.37 13.29
C GLU A 312 -16.91 -10.99 13.95
N GLY A 313 -17.53 -10.07 13.24
CA GLY A 313 -17.77 -8.71 13.72
C GLY A 313 -16.65 -7.72 13.47
N ASP A 314 -15.56 -8.12 12.81
CA ASP A 314 -14.54 -7.18 12.33
C ASP A 314 -15.12 -6.35 11.17
N ILE A 315 -15.38 -5.07 11.45
CA ILE A 315 -15.99 -4.14 10.48
C ILE A 315 -15.09 -3.84 9.29
N ARG A 316 -13.76 -4.06 9.40
CA ARG A 316 -12.80 -3.84 8.33
C ARG A 316 -13.03 -4.77 7.15
N ARG A 317 -13.60 -5.96 7.39
CA ARG A 317 -13.94 -6.89 6.30
C ARG A 317 -14.82 -6.22 5.24
N ASP A 318 -15.95 -5.69 5.66
CA ASP A 318 -16.95 -5.12 4.75
C ASP A 318 -16.59 -3.71 4.29
N LEU A 319 -15.75 -3.02 5.04
CA LEU A 319 -15.18 -1.74 4.64
C LEU A 319 -14.08 -1.92 3.57
N THR A 320 -13.20 -2.90 3.74
CA THR A 320 -12.06 -3.12 2.83
C THR A 320 -12.48 -3.90 1.59
N CYS A 321 -13.37 -4.90 1.75
CA CYS A 321 -13.76 -5.80 0.67
C CYS A 321 -15.19 -5.48 0.19
N ALA A 322 -15.32 -4.83 -0.95
CA ALA A 322 -16.62 -4.64 -1.58
C ALA A 322 -17.02 -5.87 -2.39
N ILE A 323 -18.07 -6.56 -1.94
CA ILE A 323 -18.64 -7.75 -2.60
C ILE A 323 -19.73 -7.41 -3.61
N SER A 324 -19.96 -6.13 -3.87
CA SER A 324 -20.93 -5.62 -4.83
C SER A 324 -20.31 -4.58 -5.77
N GLN A 325 -21.05 -4.19 -6.78
CA GLN A 325 -20.72 -3.08 -7.68
C GLN A 325 -21.99 -2.35 -8.12
N LEU A 326 -21.89 -1.06 -8.37
CA LEU A 326 -22.92 -0.33 -9.12
C LEU A 326 -22.74 -0.59 -10.61
N SER A 327 -23.81 -0.97 -11.29
CA SER A 327 -23.76 -1.15 -12.74
C SER A 327 -25.14 -1.01 -13.38
N THR A 328 -25.14 -0.75 -14.70
CA THR A 328 -26.36 -0.85 -15.51
C THR A 328 -26.51 -2.28 -16.01
N ASP A 329 -27.59 -2.92 -15.67
CA ASP A 329 -27.93 -4.23 -16.21
C ASP A 329 -28.14 -4.14 -17.73
N LYS A 330 -27.54 -5.04 -18.47
CA LYS A 330 -27.55 -5.01 -19.93
C LYS A 330 -28.95 -5.28 -20.52
N ASN A 331 -29.78 -6.03 -19.81
CA ASN A 331 -31.10 -6.45 -20.27
C ASN A 331 -32.18 -5.47 -19.80
N THR A 332 -32.24 -5.24 -18.49
CA THR A 332 -33.27 -4.41 -17.84
C THR A 332 -33.00 -2.90 -17.93
N LYS A 333 -31.75 -2.51 -18.26
CA LYS A 333 -31.27 -1.11 -18.26
C LYS A 333 -31.37 -0.41 -16.89
N VAL A 334 -31.61 -1.16 -15.83
CA VAL A 334 -31.66 -0.63 -14.46
C VAL A 334 -30.25 -0.43 -13.96
N PHE A 335 -29.97 0.78 -13.47
CA PHE A 335 -28.71 1.12 -12.77
C PHE A 335 -28.95 0.96 -11.27
N LYS A 336 -28.29 -0.03 -10.69
CA LYS A 336 -28.32 -0.30 -9.26
C LYS A 336 -27.11 -1.08 -8.80
N GLU A 337 -27.03 -1.33 -7.52
CA GLU A 337 -26.01 -2.20 -6.94
C GLU A 337 -26.31 -3.67 -7.23
N TYR A 338 -25.32 -4.41 -7.70
CA TYR A 338 -25.40 -5.83 -7.98
C TYR A 338 -24.35 -6.57 -7.19
N MET A 339 -24.79 -7.67 -6.56
CA MET A 339 -23.89 -8.57 -5.87
C MET A 339 -22.94 -9.24 -6.87
N LEU A 340 -21.65 -9.26 -6.51
CA LEU A 340 -20.63 -9.98 -7.27
C LEU A 340 -20.86 -11.49 -7.11
N GLY A 341 -21.22 -12.14 -8.19
CA GLY A 341 -21.37 -13.58 -8.19
C GLY A 341 -20.13 -14.23 -8.76
N ASN A 342 -19.75 -15.36 -8.20
CA ASN A 342 -18.68 -16.15 -8.76
C ASN A 342 -17.37 -15.37 -8.98
N ALA A 343 -16.96 -14.54 -8.06
CA ALA A 343 -15.76 -13.71 -8.17
C ALA A 343 -14.77 -13.94 -7.01
N PRO A 344 -14.27 -15.17 -6.82
CA PRO A 344 -13.42 -15.48 -5.66
C PRO A 344 -12.10 -14.72 -5.65
N PHE A 345 -11.66 -14.19 -6.80
CA PHE A 345 -10.46 -13.38 -6.97
C PHE A 345 -10.77 -11.95 -7.39
N GLY A 346 -11.96 -11.43 -7.14
CA GLY A 346 -12.38 -10.22 -7.80
C GLY A 346 -13.21 -9.28 -6.94
N LEU A 347 -13.05 -9.33 -5.62
CA LEU A 347 -13.67 -8.36 -4.73
C LEU A 347 -13.01 -7.01 -4.93
N TYR A 348 -13.79 -5.93 -4.89
CA TYR A 348 -13.21 -4.59 -5.04
C TYR A 348 -12.68 -4.04 -3.72
N CYS A 349 -11.76 -3.09 -3.78
CA CYS A 349 -11.27 -2.40 -2.60
C CYS A 349 -12.28 -1.31 -2.17
N GLY A 350 -12.96 -1.52 -1.05
CA GLY A 350 -13.98 -0.60 -0.54
C GLY A 350 -13.42 0.60 0.23
N LYS A 351 -12.14 0.58 0.63
CA LYS A 351 -11.47 1.71 1.30
C LYS A 351 -11.56 3.00 0.48
N TRP A 352 -11.45 2.87 -0.84
CA TRP A 352 -11.57 3.97 -1.79
C TRP A 352 -12.96 3.90 -2.41
N ASP A 353 -13.90 4.65 -1.84
CA ASP A 353 -15.30 4.61 -2.25
C ASP A 353 -15.79 5.96 -2.78
N TYR A 354 -15.79 6.07 -4.09
CA TYR A 354 -16.24 7.25 -4.81
C TYR A 354 -17.67 7.68 -4.48
N ARG A 355 -18.54 6.77 -4.02
CA ARG A 355 -19.92 7.08 -3.62
C ARG A 355 -19.99 8.01 -2.40
N LYS A 356 -19.00 7.94 -1.52
CA LYS A 356 -18.93 8.78 -0.31
C LYS A 356 -18.73 10.26 -0.63
N MET A 357 -18.20 10.60 -1.81
CA MET A 357 -18.11 12.00 -2.26
C MET A 357 -19.45 12.71 -2.29
N MET A 358 -20.56 11.98 -2.48
CA MET A 358 -21.91 12.55 -2.48
C MET A 358 -22.26 13.23 -1.16
N GLU A 359 -21.59 12.89 -0.06
CA GLU A 359 -21.77 13.51 1.24
C GLU A 359 -21.16 14.92 1.33
N ASN A 360 -20.21 15.23 0.44
CA ASN A 360 -19.62 16.56 0.31
C ASN A 360 -20.20 17.24 -0.94
N SER A 361 -21.10 18.20 -0.74
CA SER A 361 -21.83 18.81 -1.84
C SER A 361 -20.96 19.55 -2.85
N GLU A 362 -19.87 20.18 -2.42
CA GLU A 362 -18.89 20.85 -3.28
C GLU A 362 -18.15 19.82 -4.15
N TRP A 363 -17.63 18.77 -3.53
CA TRP A 363 -16.94 17.69 -4.22
C TRP A 363 -17.85 16.96 -5.17
N TYR A 364 -19.07 16.66 -4.75
CA TYR A 364 -20.07 15.99 -5.58
C TYR A 364 -20.42 16.83 -6.82
N ALA A 365 -20.67 18.14 -6.65
CA ALA A 365 -20.94 19.02 -7.77
C ALA A 365 -19.76 19.09 -8.76
N ALA A 366 -18.54 19.14 -8.24
CA ALA A 366 -17.32 19.17 -9.04
C ALA A 366 -17.12 17.86 -9.82
N VAL A 367 -17.40 16.71 -9.22
CA VAL A 367 -17.37 15.39 -9.86
C VAL A 367 -18.39 15.28 -10.97
N LEU A 368 -19.63 15.76 -10.77
CA LEU A 368 -20.67 15.76 -11.79
C LEU A 368 -20.32 16.64 -12.99
N ALA A 369 -19.67 17.77 -12.74
CA ALA A 369 -19.25 18.73 -13.79
C ALA A 369 -17.97 18.30 -14.51
N SER A 370 -17.20 17.35 -13.96
CA SER A 370 -15.89 17.00 -14.50
C SER A 370 -15.99 16.25 -15.81
N ASP A 371 -15.24 16.74 -16.80
CA ASP A 371 -14.98 16.02 -18.04
C ASP A 371 -13.93 14.92 -17.91
N GLN A 372 -13.20 14.86 -16.81
CA GLN A 372 -12.05 13.98 -16.63
C GLN A 372 -12.37 12.81 -15.71
N LYS A 373 -12.06 11.62 -16.17
CA LYS A 373 -12.24 10.34 -15.41
C LYS A 373 -11.40 10.25 -14.15
N VAL A 374 -10.37 11.06 -14.05
CA VAL A 374 -9.35 11.03 -13.03
C VAL A 374 -9.18 12.45 -12.54
N CYS A 375 -9.67 12.78 -11.47
CA CYS A 375 -9.50 14.06 -10.76
C CYS A 375 -10.36 14.05 -9.51
N SER A 376 -10.30 12.89 -8.80
CA SER A 376 -11.10 12.70 -7.59
C SER A 376 -10.75 13.68 -6.48
N GLY A 377 -9.50 14.18 -6.48
CA GLY A 377 -9.00 14.99 -5.38
C GLY A 377 -8.75 14.22 -4.08
N ILE A 378 -8.95 12.90 -4.07
CA ILE A 378 -8.66 12.08 -2.89
C ILE A 378 -7.16 12.03 -2.70
N ASN A 379 -6.69 12.40 -1.51
CA ASN A 379 -5.29 12.39 -1.15
C ASN A 379 -4.70 10.97 -1.15
N VAL A 380 -3.42 10.87 -1.46
CA VAL A 380 -2.68 9.59 -1.38
C VAL A 380 -2.05 9.49 -0.01
N VAL A 381 -2.59 8.64 0.84
CA VAL A 381 -2.01 8.34 2.17
C VAL A 381 -0.70 7.60 2.00
N LYS A 382 0.38 8.14 2.55
CA LYS A 382 1.71 7.53 2.52
C LYS A 382 2.02 6.70 3.74
N MET A 383 1.53 7.12 4.88
CA MET A 383 1.65 6.40 6.15
C MET A 383 0.61 6.89 7.14
N ARG A 384 0.06 5.98 7.91
CA ARG A 384 -0.90 6.29 8.97
C ARG A 384 -0.53 5.60 10.29
N TYR A 385 -1.11 6.07 11.38
CA TYR A 385 -0.71 5.69 12.73
C TYR A 385 -0.85 4.19 13.04
N PRO A 386 -1.84 3.42 12.53
CA PRO A 386 -1.86 1.98 12.70
C PRO A 386 -0.59 1.29 12.18
N GLN A 387 -0.02 1.76 11.06
CA GLN A 387 1.24 1.22 10.55
C GLN A 387 2.38 1.46 11.54
N VAL A 388 2.41 2.63 12.19
CA VAL A 388 3.39 2.94 13.25
C VAL A 388 3.24 1.98 14.42
N LEU A 389 2.00 1.74 14.88
CA LEU A 389 1.74 0.81 16.00
C LEU A 389 2.14 -0.63 15.67
N LEU A 390 1.88 -1.09 14.45
CA LEU A 390 2.29 -2.43 14.00
C LEU A 390 3.82 -2.56 13.89
N MET A 391 4.50 -1.55 13.32
CA MET A 391 5.97 -1.50 13.30
C MET A 391 6.55 -1.45 14.73
N TYR A 392 5.94 -0.68 15.62
CA TYR A 392 6.34 -0.60 17.03
C TYR A 392 6.19 -1.95 17.72
N ALA A 393 5.04 -2.63 17.54
CA ALA A 393 4.81 -3.95 18.09
C ALA A 393 5.84 -4.98 17.60
N GLU A 394 6.17 -4.95 16.31
CA GLU A 394 7.20 -5.82 15.70
C GLU A 394 8.58 -5.56 16.32
N VAL A 395 9.02 -4.31 16.32
CA VAL A 395 10.37 -3.94 16.77
C VAL A 395 10.56 -4.24 18.26
N VAL A 396 9.61 -3.84 19.11
CA VAL A 396 9.70 -4.10 20.56
C VAL A 396 9.63 -5.60 20.85
N ASN A 397 8.79 -6.35 20.12
CA ASN A 397 8.75 -7.80 20.28
C ASN A 397 10.07 -8.47 19.88
N GLU A 398 10.67 -8.07 18.79
CA GLU A 398 11.96 -8.61 18.31
C GLU A 398 13.09 -8.34 19.32
N LEU A 399 13.15 -7.13 19.88
CA LEU A 399 14.22 -6.71 20.78
C LEU A 399 14.05 -7.25 22.19
N TYR A 400 12.83 -7.28 22.72
CA TYR A 400 12.59 -7.45 24.16
C TYR A 400 11.43 -8.40 24.50
N GLY A 401 10.66 -8.83 23.50
CA GLY A 401 9.47 -9.67 23.67
C GLY A 401 8.16 -8.88 23.80
N LYS A 402 7.05 -9.56 23.53
CA LYS A 402 5.71 -8.97 23.38
C LYS A 402 5.17 -8.19 24.60
N GLY A 403 5.67 -8.49 25.79
CA GLY A 403 5.27 -7.80 27.03
C GLY A 403 6.10 -6.56 27.37
N ALA A 404 7.14 -6.28 26.58
CA ALA A 404 8.03 -5.16 26.81
C ALA A 404 7.52 -3.83 26.23
N THR A 405 8.18 -2.74 26.62
CA THR A 405 7.97 -1.39 26.08
C THR A 405 9.26 -0.86 25.50
N ALA A 406 9.17 0.07 24.55
CA ALA A 406 10.32 0.85 24.11
C ALA A 406 10.77 1.84 25.21
N GLU A 407 12.02 2.28 25.12
CA GLU A 407 12.53 3.32 26.03
C GLU A 407 11.68 4.60 25.98
N GLY A 408 11.29 5.11 27.13
CA GLY A 408 10.45 6.31 27.25
C GLY A 408 8.97 6.12 26.90
N CYS A 409 8.53 4.90 26.60
CA CYS A 409 7.14 4.57 26.33
C CYS A 409 6.52 3.71 27.45
N THR A 410 5.20 3.81 27.58
CA THR A 410 4.42 2.95 28.48
C THR A 410 3.63 1.88 27.72
N LEU A 411 3.56 1.98 26.39
CA LEU A 411 2.83 1.07 25.52
C LEU A 411 3.64 -0.20 25.30
N THR A 412 3.10 -1.37 25.64
CA THR A 412 3.76 -2.65 25.34
C THR A 412 3.53 -3.04 23.88
N ALA A 413 4.39 -3.93 23.34
CA ALA A 413 4.18 -4.48 21.98
C ALA A 413 2.77 -5.09 21.84
N THR A 414 2.32 -5.87 22.84
CA THR A 414 0.97 -6.44 22.85
C THR A 414 -0.13 -5.37 22.89
N ALA A 415 0.06 -4.31 23.65
CA ALA A 415 -0.93 -3.22 23.74
C ALA A 415 -1.02 -2.44 22.43
N ALA A 416 0.11 -2.20 21.75
CA ALA A 416 0.14 -1.54 20.46
C ALA A 416 -0.64 -2.33 19.38
N LEU A 417 -0.41 -3.65 19.31
CA LEU A 417 -1.19 -4.53 18.44
C LEU A 417 -2.68 -4.51 18.80
N LYS A 418 -2.99 -4.52 20.11
CA LYS A 418 -4.37 -4.53 20.61
C LYS A 418 -5.12 -3.25 20.28
N GLU A 419 -4.49 -2.09 20.32
CA GLU A 419 -5.14 -0.83 19.93
C GLU A 419 -5.63 -0.87 18.48
N VAL A 420 -4.82 -1.40 17.55
CA VAL A 420 -5.22 -1.56 16.15
C VAL A 420 -6.37 -2.56 16.02
N HIS A 421 -6.25 -3.70 16.69
CA HIS A 421 -7.27 -4.76 16.65
C HIS A 421 -8.62 -4.30 17.22
N ASP A 422 -8.61 -3.73 18.43
CA ASP A 422 -9.84 -3.47 19.19
C ASP A 422 -10.77 -2.47 18.51
N ARG A 423 -10.23 -1.45 17.84
CA ARG A 423 -11.05 -0.44 17.16
C ARG A 423 -11.88 -0.99 16.00
N ALA A 424 -11.53 -2.18 15.52
CA ALA A 424 -12.24 -2.85 14.42
C ALA A 424 -13.58 -3.49 14.85
N PHE A 425 -13.88 -3.47 16.13
CA PHE A 425 -15.07 -4.15 16.67
C PHE A 425 -15.96 -3.19 17.46
N THR A 426 -17.25 -3.24 17.17
CA THR A 426 -18.29 -2.55 17.97
C THR A 426 -18.86 -3.44 19.07
N ASP A 427 -18.76 -4.76 18.92
CA ASP A 427 -19.20 -5.77 19.90
C ASP A 427 -18.02 -6.28 20.71
N ALA A 428 -18.03 -6.03 22.01
CA ALA A 428 -16.95 -6.42 22.91
C ALA A 428 -16.76 -7.95 23.01
N THR A 429 -17.82 -8.74 22.92
CA THR A 429 -17.73 -10.21 23.00
C THR A 429 -17.03 -10.77 21.78
N LYS A 430 -17.38 -10.28 20.59
CA LYS A 430 -16.74 -10.67 19.32
C LYS A 430 -15.28 -10.23 19.28
N ARG A 431 -15.00 -8.98 19.71
CA ARG A 431 -13.65 -8.46 19.86
C ARG A 431 -12.77 -9.35 20.71
N ASP A 432 -13.24 -9.68 21.93
CA ASP A 432 -12.46 -10.45 22.88
C ASP A 432 -12.25 -11.91 22.42
N ALA A 433 -13.23 -12.48 21.72
CA ALA A 433 -13.09 -13.80 21.08
C ALA A 433 -12.06 -13.77 19.94
N ALA A 434 -12.11 -12.77 19.06
CA ALA A 434 -11.15 -12.59 17.98
C ALA A 434 -9.74 -12.34 18.51
N TRP A 435 -9.60 -11.49 19.55
CA TRP A 435 -8.32 -11.26 20.23
C TRP A 435 -7.75 -12.52 20.85
N THR A 436 -8.56 -13.34 21.50
CA THR A 436 -8.14 -14.60 22.09
C THR A 436 -7.62 -15.56 21.01
N ALA A 437 -8.31 -15.65 19.88
CA ALA A 437 -7.89 -16.48 18.75
C ALA A 437 -6.57 -15.98 18.15
N LEU A 438 -6.40 -14.66 17.98
CA LEU A 438 -5.18 -14.05 17.47
C LEU A 438 -3.99 -14.30 18.40
N MET A 439 -4.16 -14.14 19.71
CA MET A 439 -3.11 -14.37 20.71
C MET A 439 -2.78 -15.83 20.95
N GLY A 440 -3.55 -16.76 20.41
CA GLY A 440 -3.23 -18.18 20.36
C GLY A 440 -2.14 -18.54 19.35
N LYS A 441 -1.78 -17.61 18.45
CA LYS A 441 -0.68 -17.75 17.48
C LYS A 441 0.65 -17.27 18.07
N ASP A 442 1.75 -17.51 17.34
CA ASP A 442 2.97 -16.76 17.59
C ASP A 442 2.70 -15.25 17.44
N PHE A 443 3.38 -14.45 18.26
CA PHE A 443 3.07 -13.01 18.30
C PHE A 443 3.47 -12.30 17.00
N PHE A 444 4.54 -12.75 16.35
CA PHE A 444 4.92 -12.23 15.05
C PHE A 444 3.88 -12.59 13.98
N ASP A 445 3.39 -13.83 13.97
CA ASP A 445 2.30 -14.25 13.06
C ASP A 445 1.02 -13.43 13.30
N ALA A 446 0.73 -13.10 14.55
CA ALA A 446 -0.39 -12.21 14.88
C ALA A 446 -0.21 -10.80 14.29
N ILE A 447 1.01 -10.26 14.31
CA ILE A 447 1.32 -8.98 13.64
C ILE A 447 1.16 -9.10 12.12
N VAL A 448 1.61 -10.21 11.52
CA VAL A 448 1.49 -10.46 10.08
C VAL A 448 0.02 -10.52 9.65
N ASP A 449 -0.85 -11.15 10.43
CA ASP A 449 -2.28 -11.22 10.16
C ASP A 449 -2.95 -9.84 10.33
N GLU A 450 -2.67 -9.15 11.44
CA GLU A 450 -3.22 -7.82 11.69
C GLU A 450 -2.80 -6.79 10.63
N ASN A 451 -1.55 -6.89 10.15
CA ASN A 451 -1.06 -6.09 9.02
C ASN A 451 -1.93 -6.29 7.76
N ALA A 452 -2.31 -7.54 7.46
CA ALA A 452 -3.21 -7.82 6.35
C ALA A 452 -4.58 -7.19 6.54
N TRP A 453 -5.22 -7.40 7.69
CA TRP A 453 -6.58 -6.89 7.96
C TRP A 453 -6.63 -5.37 7.99
N GLU A 454 -5.58 -4.73 8.51
CA GLU A 454 -5.54 -3.28 8.65
C GLU A 454 -5.09 -2.55 7.38
N LEU A 455 -4.07 -3.06 6.67
CA LEU A 455 -3.34 -2.30 5.66
C LEU A 455 -3.55 -2.77 4.21
N ALA A 456 -4.30 -3.86 3.97
CA ALA A 456 -4.62 -4.28 2.60
C ALA A 456 -5.36 -3.17 1.83
N GLY A 457 -5.02 -2.98 0.58
CA GLY A 457 -5.53 -1.92 -0.29
C GLY A 457 -4.74 -0.62 -0.25
N GLU A 458 -3.70 -0.52 0.59
CA GLU A 458 -2.93 0.72 0.80
C GLU A 458 -1.51 0.68 0.21
N GLY A 459 -1.12 -0.45 -0.41
CA GLY A 459 0.21 -0.60 -1.02
C GLY A 459 1.34 -0.86 -0.02
N VAL A 460 1.03 -1.36 1.16
CA VAL A 460 2.00 -1.63 2.25
C VAL A 460 2.38 -3.10 2.33
N ARG A 461 1.39 -3.99 2.29
CA ARG A 461 1.51 -5.43 2.56
C ARG A 461 2.67 -6.10 1.83
N LYS A 462 2.81 -5.86 0.53
CA LYS A 462 3.83 -6.50 -0.30
C LYS A 462 5.25 -6.23 0.22
N PHE A 463 5.54 -5.00 0.62
CA PHE A 463 6.88 -4.63 1.08
C PHE A 463 7.20 -5.21 2.45
N ASP A 464 6.21 -5.31 3.32
CA ASP A 464 6.37 -6.00 4.59
C ASP A 464 6.63 -7.50 4.39
N LEU A 465 5.85 -8.17 3.53
CA LEU A 465 6.08 -9.58 3.18
C LEU A 465 7.46 -9.82 2.56
N ILE A 466 7.99 -8.87 1.77
CA ILE A 466 9.34 -8.96 1.20
C ILE A 466 10.39 -8.91 2.31
N ARG A 467 10.36 -7.89 3.17
CA ARG A 467 11.37 -7.73 4.22
C ARG A 467 11.33 -8.84 5.28
N TRP A 468 10.19 -9.47 5.46
CA TRP A 468 10.00 -10.67 6.29
C TRP A 468 10.40 -11.97 5.59
N ASN A 469 10.66 -11.95 4.28
CA ASN A 469 10.86 -13.13 3.41
C ASN A 469 9.63 -14.05 3.33
N LEU A 470 8.43 -13.51 3.49
CA LEU A 470 7.16 -14.25 3.51
C LEU A 470 6.35 -14.13 2.20
N LEU A 471 6.79 -13.35 1.21
CA LEU A 471 5.96 -13.07 0.02
C LEU A 471 5.55 -14.35 -0.73
N SER A 472 6.52 -15.22 -1.03
CA SER A 472 6.24 -16.49 -1.74
C SER A 472 5.38 -17.43 -0.89
N GLU A 473 5.69 -17.55 0.38
CA GLU A 473 4.98 -18.42 1.32
C GLU A 473 3.51 -18.01 1.45
N LYS A 474 3.22 -16.74 1.71
CA LYS A 474 1.84 -16.24 1.85
C LYS A 474 1.02 -16.36 0.57
N ILE A 475 1.65 -16.20 -0.59
CA ILE A 475 0.99 -16.45 -1.88
C ILE A 475 0.66 -17.93 -2.06
N ASP A 476 1.55 -18.83 -1.66
CA ASP A 476 1.31 -20.28 -1.75
C ASP A 476 0.26 -20.73 -0.71
N GLU A 477 0.28 -20.18 0.51
CA GLU A 477 -0.77 -20.40 1.52
C GLU A 477 -2.15 -20.00 0.98
N PHE A 478 -2.27 -18.79 0.43
CA PHE A 478 -3.50 -18.31 -0.20
C PHE A 478 -4.02 -19.27 -1.27
N LYS A 479 -3.15 -19.76 -2.17
CA LYS A 479 -3.52 -20.69 -3.23
C LYS A 479 -3.97 -22.04 -2.68
N ASN A 480 -3.27 -22.54 -1.67
CA ASN A 480 -3.60 -23.81 -1.01
C ASN A 480 -4.92 -23.70 -0.24
N GLU A 481 -5.13 -22.61 0.49
CA GLU A 481 -6.38 -22.35 1.20
C GLU A 481 -7.57 -22.33 0.25
N TYR A 482 -7.48 -21.56 -0.85
CA TYR A 482 -8.54 -21.53 -1.85
C TYR A 482 -8.82 -22.92 -2.43
N THR A 483 -7.77 -23.64 -2.78
CA THR A 483 -7.88 -24.98 -3.36
C THR A 483 -8.57 -25.93 -2.40
N ASN A 484 -8.12 -25.99 -1.17
CA ASN A 484 -8.68 -26.85 -0.13
C ASN A 484 -10.12 -26.49 0.20
N ALA A 485 -10.44 -25.21 0.27
CA ALA A 485 -11.80 -24.75 0.56
C ALA A 485 -12.80 -25.11 -0.56
N VAL A 486 -12.38 -25.05 -1.81
CA VAL A 486 -13.21 -25.47 -2.95
C VAL A 486 -13.44 -26.98 -2.93
N TYR A 487 -12.37 -27.78 -2.75
CA TYR A 487 -12.48 -29.26 -2.72
C TYR A 487 -13.27 -29.76 -1.52
N ASN A 488 -13.15 -29.14 -0.37
CA ASN A 488 -13.87 -29.52 0.85
C ASN A 488 -15.27 -28.89 0.94
N GLY A 489 -15.64 -28.01 0.02
CA GLY A 489 -16.93 -27.32 0.03
C GLY A 489 -17.15 -26.42 1.24
N THR A 490 -16.06 -25.86 1.81
CA THR A 490 -16.12 -25.00 3.00
C THR A 490 -16.52 -23.56 2.69
N TYR A 491 -16.37 -23.13 1.44
CA TYR A 491 -16.79 -21.80 1.02
C TYR A 491 -18.31 -21.71 0.82
N PRO A 492 -18.94 -20.58 1.14
CA PRO A 492 -20.38 -20.40 0.97
C PRO A 492 -20.77 -20.44 -0.51
N GLN A 493 -21.73 -21.28 -0.88
CA GLN A 493 -22.21 -21.40 -2.26
C GLN A 493 -23.00 -20.17 -2.72
N TYR A 494 -23.74 -19.55 -1.83
CA TYR A 494 -24.56 -18.37 -2.11
C TYR A 494 -24.29 -17.27 -1.11
N VAL A 495 -24.44 -16.03 -1.59
CA VAL A 495 -24.75 -14.88 -0.76
C VAL A 495 -26.20 -14.48 -1.03
N ASN A 496 -26.98 -14.41 0.03
CA ASN A 496 -28.39 -14.03 0.02
C ASN A 496 -28.48 -12.62 0.58
N TYR A 497 -29.26 -11.75 -0.03
CA TYR A 497 -29.32 -10.35 0.34
C TYR A 497 -30.67 -9.73 -0.01
N LYS A 498 -30.99 -8.60 0.62
CA LYS A 498 -32.12 -7.76 0.28
C LYS A 498 -31.64 -6.41 -0.22
N TYR A 499 -32.48 -5.72 -0.97
CA TYR A 499 -32.26 -4.31 -1.24
C TYR A 499 -32.82 -3.46 -0.09
N ARG A 500 -32.24 -2.29 0.11
CA ARG A 500 -32.73 -1.33 1.10
C ARG A 500 -34.16 -0.91 0.77
N THR A 501 -35.01 -0.80 1.77
CA THR A 501 -36.41 -0.38 1.59
C THR A 501 -36.55 1.12 1.33
N ASP A 502 -35.67 1.92 1.91
CA ASP A 502 -35.62 3.38 1.74
C ASP A 502 -34.97 3.80 0.42
N ASN A 503 -34.05 2.99 -0.13
CA ASN A 503 -33.39 3.23 -1.40
C ASN A 503 -33.04 1.92 -2.09
N PRO A 504 -33.92 1.37 -2.94
CA PRO A 504 -33.75 0.06 -3.58
C PRO A 504 -32.65 0.03 -4.65
N MET A 505 -31.94 1.15 -4.86
CA MET A 505 -30.73 1.16 -5.68
C MET A 505 -29.57 0.46 -4.98
N TYR A 506 -29.56 0.39 -3.66
CA TYR A 506 -28.48 -0.18 -2.86
C TYR A 506 -28.88 -1.46 -2.16
N ILE A 507 -27.92 -2.35 -2.01
CA ILE A 507 -28.07 -3.57 -1.20
C ILE A 507 -28.06 -3.17 0.28
N ASP A 508 -28.92 -3.82 1.05
CA ASP A 508 -28.87 -3.77 2.51
C ASP A 508 -27.77 -4.74 3.00
N MET A 509 -26.60 -4.18 3.30
CA MET A 509 -25.44 -4.96 3.74
C MET A 509 -25.68 -5.67 5.09
N THR A 510 -26.67 -5.24 5.89
CA THR A 510 -27.03 -5.90 7.14
C THR A 510 -27.88 -7.16 6.92
N SER A 511 -28.44 -7.33 5.71
CA SER A 511 -29.28 -8.47 5.34
C SER A 511 -28.48 -9.69 4.83
N LEU A 512 -27.15 -9.59 4.74
CA LEU A 512 -26.32 -10.65 4.13
C LEU A 512 -26.39 -11.97 4.90
N VAL A 513 -26.71 -13.05 4.19
CA VAL A 513 -26.66 -14.42 4.70
C VAL A 513 -25.85 -15.29 3.73
N PHE A 514 -24.74 -15.82 4.22
CA PHE A 514 -23.87 -16.71 3.43
C PHE A 514 -24.25 -18.16 3.68
N GLY A 515 -24.19 -19.01 2.63
CA GLY A 515 -24.43 -20.44 2.72
C GLY A 515 -25.35 -20.98 1.61
N ALA A 516 -26.38 -21.72 1.99
CA ALA A 516 -27.41 -22.21 1.05
C ALA A 516 -28.36 -21.08 0.61
N LYS A 517 -29.15 -21.33 -0.43
CA LYS A 517 -30.20 -20.38 -0.86
C LYS A 517 -31.24 -20.17 0.23
N VAL A 518 -31.57 -18.91 0.47
CA VAL A 518 -32.68 -18.50 1.33
C VAL A 518 -33.86 -18.09 0.44
N GLY A 519 -35.07 -18.52 0.81
CA GLY A 519 -36.30 -18.15 0.11
C GLY A 519 -36.89 -16.82 0.57
N GLY A 520 -38.11 -16.51 0.09
CA GLY A 520 -38.85 -15.30 0.46
C GLY A 520 -38.37 -14.06 -0.30
N GLU A 521 -38.16 -12.96 0.41
CA GLU A 521 -37.76 -11.67 -0.18
C GLU A 521 -36.25 -11.55 -0.48
N TYR A 522 -35.50 -12.64 -0.28
CA TYR A 522 -34.07 -12.62 -0.55
C TYR A 522 -33.76 -12.83 -2.02
N GLU A 523 -32.90 -11.97 -2.55
CA GLU A 523 -32.14 -12.25 -3.77
C GLU A 523 -31.00 -13.22 -3.46
N ASN A 524 -30.75 -14.16 -4.36
CA ASN A 524 -29.72 -15.19 -4.17
C ASN A 524 -28.67 -15.07 -5.30
N LYS A 525 -27.43 -14.91 -4.93
CA LYS A 525 -26.31 -14.88 -5.88
C LYS A 525 -25.34 -16.01 -5.60
N SER A 526 -25.03 -16.83 -6.62
CA SER A 526 -23.96 -17.83 -6.48
C SER A 526 -22.65 -17.11 -6.22
N PHE A 527 -21.97 -17.45 -5.14
CA PHE A 527 -20.71 -16.83 -4.70
C PHE A 527 -19.53 -17.74 -5.05
N PHE A 528 -19.47 -18.93 -4.48
CA PHE A 528 -18.57 -19.99 -4.92
C PHE A 528 -19.36 -21.11 -5.59
N GLY A 529 -18.79 -21.68 -6.65
CA GLY A 529 -19.36 -22.88 -7.30
C GLY A 529 -18.92 -24.16 -6.60
N ALA A 530 -19.58 -25.26 -6.94
CA ALA A 530 -19.06 -26.57 -6.60
C ALA A 530 -17.73 -26.81 -7.34
N GLU A 531 -16.87 -27.64 -6.80
CA GLU A 531 -15.58 -28.01 -7.40
C GLU A 531 -15.74 -28.46 -8.86
N THR A 532 -16.79 -29.22 -9.17
CA THR A 532 -17.07 -29.73 -10.52
C THR A 532 -17.62 -28.69 -11.50
N SER A 533 -17.94 -27.48 -11.06
CA SER A 533 -18.43 -26.43 -11.96
C SER A 533 -17.33 -25.96 -12.92
N ASP A 534 -17.68 -25.69 -14.18
CA ASP A 534 -16.73 -25.20 -15.20
C ASP A 534 -15.93 -24.00 -14.73
N LYS A 535 -16.57 -23.17 -13.92
CA LYS A 535 -15.94 -21.98 -13.40
C LYS A 535 -14.89 -22.27 -12.33
N GLU A 536 -15.21 -23.11 -11.34
CA GLU A 536 -14.23 -23.47 -10.31
C GLU A 536 -13.11 -24.34 -10.89
N GLN A 537 -13.39 -25.19 -11.87
CA GLN A 537 -12.38 -25.89 -12.63
C GLN A 537 -11.43 -24.92 -13.37
N LYS A 538 -11.96 -23.84 -13.94
CA LYS A 538 -11.15 -22.78 -14.53
C LYS A 538 -10.34 -22.02 -13.47
N ASN A 539 -10.94 -21.70 -12.34
CA ASN A 539 -10.24 -21.05 -11.24
C ASN A 539 -9.07 -21.89 -10.74
N LEU A 540 -9.29 -23.17 -10.48
CA LEU A 540 -8.25 -24.07 -9.95
C LEU A 540 -7.13 -24.34 -10.96
N LYS A 541 -7.48 -24.58 -12.24
CA LYS A 541 -6.52 -25.05 -13.26
C LYS A 541 -5.83 -23.92 -14.04
N VAL A 542 -6.44 -22.75 -14.12
CA VAL A 542 -5.93 -21.64 -14.96
C VAL A 542 -5.67 -20.39 -14.14
N ASN A 543 -6.69 -19.88 -13.44
CA ASN A 543 -6.60 -18.58 -12.83
C ASN A 543 -5.64 -18.58 -11.63
N LEU A 544 -5.81 -19.51 -10.71
CA LEU A 544 -4.99 -19.61 -9.49
C LEU A 544 -3.50 -19.87 -9.79
N PRO A 545 -3.11 -20.82 -10.66
CA PRO A 545 -1.70 -20.99 -11.05
C PRO A 545 -1.09 -19.77 -11.74
N SER A 546 -1.90 -18.95 -12.43
CA SER A 546 -1.43 -17.75 -13.13
C SER A 546 -1.12 -16.58 -12.19
N ILE A 547 -1.69 -16.57 -10.99
CA ILE A 547 -1.43 -15.52 -10.00
C ILE A 547 0.02 -15.61 -9.54
N SER A 548 0.74 -14.48 -9.62
CA SER A 548 2.15 -14.38 -9.26
C SER A 548 3.07 -15.37 -10.01
N GLY A 549 2.67 -15.79 -11.21
CA GLY A 549 3.33 -16.86 -11.96
C GLY A 549 4.79 -16.55 -12.35
N GLY A 550 5.22 -15.29 -12.31
CA GLY A 550 6.60 -14.89 -12.61
C GLY A 550 7.52 -14.82 -11.40
N LEU A 551 6.98 -14.82 -10.17
CA LEU A 551 7.75 -14.57 -8.94
C LEU A 551 8.94 -15.54 -8.76
N ASN A 552 8.71 -16.82 -9.02
CA ASN A 552 9.70 -17.88 -8.86
C ASN A 552 10.03 -18.62 -10.16
N LYS A 553 9.77 -18.01 -11.33
CA LYS A 553 9.88 -18.72 -12.62
C LYS A 553 11.29 -18.69 -13.19
N ALA A 554 11.84 -17.51 -13.42
CA ALA A 554 13.19 -17.34 -14.00
C ALA A 554 14.25 -17.19 -12.92
N VAL A 555 13.93 -16.43 -11.89
CA VAL A 555 14.74 -16.18 -10.70
C VAL A 555 13.79 -16.27 -9.50
N LYS A 556 14.20 -16.95 -8.44
CA LYS A 556 13.40 -17.07 -7.23
C LYS A 556 13.26 -15.71 -6.53
N ASN A 557 12.08 -15.43 -6.01
CA ASN A 557 11.76 -14.15 -5.36
C ASN A 557 11.98 -12.91 -6.24
N ARG A 558 11.79 -13.02 -7.55
CA ARG A 558 11.94 -11.91 -8.48
C ARG A 558 10.77 -10.93 -8.38
N TYR A 559 10.68 -10.18 -7.31
CA TYR A 559 9.63 -9.20 -7.09
C TYR A 559 9.95 -7.79 -7.62
N LEU A 560 11.20 -7.49 -7.93
CA LEU A 560 11.64 -6.20 -8.44
C LEU A 560 11.23 -6.00 -9.90
N LEU A 561 11.02 -4.74 -10.25
CA LEU A 561 10.76 -4.31 -11.62
C LEU A 561 12.10 -4.10 -12.36
N PRO A 562 12.13 -4.32 -13.68
CA PRO A 562 13.30 -3.97 -14.49
C PRO A 562 13.38 -2.45 -14.70
N ILE A 563 14.57 -1.95 -14.93
CA ILE A 563 14.80 -0.63 -15.50
C ILE A 563 14.33 -0.66 -16.96
N ALA A 564 13.61 0.37 -17.41
CA ALA A 564 13.10 0.42 -18.77
C ALA A 564 14.24 0.42 -19.80
N SER A 565 14.07 -0.32 -20.91
CA SER A 565 15.07 -0.33 -22.02
C SER A 565 15.36 1.06 -22.55
N THR A 566 14.37 1.98 -22.56
CA THR A 566 14.57 3.38 -22.95
C THR A 566 15.46 4.14 -21.96
N THR A 567 15.32 3.90 -20.67
CA THR A 567 16.18 4.50 -19.63
C THR A 567 17.60 3.96 -19.73
N ILE A 568 17.76 2.66 -19.96
CA ILE A 568 19.09 2.03 -20.17
C ILE A 568 19.76 2.62 -21.39
N SER A 569 19.07 2.68 -22.54
CA SER A 569 19.65 3.20 -23.79
C SER A 569 20.12 4.65 -23.70
N THR A 570 19.50 5.45 -22.84
CA THR A 570 19.87 6.86 -22.60
C THR A 570 20.86 7.06 -21.47
N SER A 571 21.25 6.00 -20.77
CA SER A 571 22.14 6.05 -19.60
C SER A 571 23.64 6.20 -19.94
N ASN A 572 23.98 6.29 -21.20
CA ASN A 572 25.38 6.31 -21.69
C ASN A 572 26.17 5.07 -21.22
N GLY A 573 25.54 3.89 -21.22
CA GLY A 573 26.12 2.62 -20.82
C GLY A 573 26.39 2.45 -19.33
N LYS A 574 25.75 3.28 -18.50
CA LYS A 574 25.91 3.23 -17.03
C LYS A 574 24.91 2.32 -16.34
N LEU A 575 23.79 2.02 -16.98
CA LEU A 575 22.73 1.20 -16.39
C LEU A 575 22.55 -0.09 -17.17
N HIS A 576 22.32 -1.16 -16.44
CA HIS A 576 21.98 -2.48 -16.93
C HIS A 576 20.93 -3.12 -16.03
N ASN A 577 20.14 -3.99 -16.59
CA ASN A 577 19.20 -4.79 -15.84
C ASN A 577 19.90 -5.96 -15.11
N SER A 578 19.30 -6.41 -14.04
CA SER A 578 19.71 -7.57 -13.25
C SER A 578 18.52 -8.53 -13.09
N TYR A 579 18.65 -9.55 -12.28
CA TYR A 579 17.58 -10.49 -11.94
C TYR A 579 16.98 -11.23 -13.15
N GLY A 580 17.82 -11.49 -14.17
CA GLY A 580 17.41 -12.20 -15.38
C GLY A 580 16.53 -11.38 -16.34
N TYR A 581 16.43 -10.07 -16.17
CA TYR A 581 15.84 -9.19 -17.17
C TYR A 581 16.86 -8.82 -18.25
N SER A 582 16.38 -8.64 -19.49
CA SER A 582 17.18 -8.08 -20.58
C SER A 582 17.26 -6.55 -20.48
N ASP A 583 18.26 -5.95 -21.12
CA ASP A 583 18.39 -4.50 -21.27
C ASP A 583 17.40 -3.89 -22.26
#